data_00004cd1c9e5af24a98897eaa037fc5f
#
_entry.id   00004cd1c9e5af24a98897eaa037fc5f
#
_cell.length_a   1.000
_cell.length_b   1.000
_cell.length_c   1.000
_cell.angle_alpha   90.00
_cell.angle_beta   90.00
_cell.angle_gamma   90.00
#
_symmetry.space_group_name_H-M   'P 1'
#
loop_
_entity.id
_entity.type
_entity.pdbx_description
1 polymer ?
#
loop_
_entity_poly.entity_id
_entity_poly.type
_entity_poly.pdbx_seq_one_letter_code
_entity_poly.pdbx_strand_id
1 'polypeptide(L)'
;MESMQYFERFGILLNNKVVKTPLAIASMSGIVDTEYILERSEHVGVGFIGGYSIDEKTLDASRKMAQSGRKEFIFDDPAKELEKQVSLMEKSGVVFGINIRGSGPGSFAELADQFGDAVIYEIDAHCRQEAMINAGSGEYLLHHPGRLEEIIQALKASDVTVSVKIRAGVSADDRLLAQKIWHAGGDIIHADLMDFGHSKIRQIRNSCPLFLIANNSINNFDRMKDMLSHGADMVSLARHSDSRTLAGLDAAISRVADEHGWYNSPKQLCRGGDIRALAFCCMPVKNCPLIPTLERVGMSREEYLKMKQDGVMSTPLEEGRQTCFGSLAWCCKDSSPCMFRDMTLREIGLSTRDYMRHKHNLSELIMKKIFDESGRAESG
;
A
#
# COMPACT_ATOMS: atom_id res chain seq x y z
N MET A 1 -13.60 -0.34 -24.16
CA MET A 1 -14.41 -1.09 -23.18
C MET A 1 -13.55 -1.97 -22.26
N GLU A 2 -12.49 -2.61 -22.73
CA GLU A 2 -11.58 -3.41 -21.90
C GLU A 2 -10.84 -2.62 -20.81
N SER A 3 -10.41 -1.39 -21.08
CA SER A 3 -9.69 -0.56 -20.08
C SER A 3 -10.55 -0.12 -18.89
N MET A 4 -11.86 0.02 -19.03
CA MET A 4 -12.78 0.36 -17.95
C MET A 4 -13.03 -0.83 -17.00
N GLN A 5 -13.04 -2.07 -17.51
CA GLN A 5 -13.25 -3.27 -16.69
C GLN A 5 -12.10 -3.53 -15.71
N TYR A 6 -10.85 -3.30 -16.15
CA TYR A 6 -9.67 -3.45 -15.27
C TYR A 6 -9.67 -2.43 -14.13
N PHE A 7 -10.20 -1.25 -14.38
CA PHE A 7 -10.23 -0.15 -13.45
C PHE A 7 -11.15 -0.40 -12.25
N GLU A 8 -12.27 -1.04 -12.51
CA GLU A 8 -13.31 -1.29 -11.51
C GLU A 8 -13.06 -2.57 -10.70
N ARG A 9 -12.20 -3.46 -11.20
CA ARG A 9 -12.02 -4.80 -10.64
C ARG A 9 -11.48 -4.78 -9.22
N PHE A 10 -10.43 -4.01 -8.95
CA PHE A 10 -9.75 -4.01 -7.66
C PHE A 10 -9.93 -2.73 -6.85
N GLY A 11 -10.24 -1.61 -7.47
CA GLY A 11 -10.45 -0.34 -6.80
C GLY A 11 -9.22 0.19 -6.04
N ILE A 12 -8.02 -0.21 -6.43
CA ILE A 12 -6.78 0.20 -5.77
C ILE A 12 -6.23 1.45 -6.46
N LEU A 13 -6.02 2.51 -5.66
CA LEU A 13 -5.32 3.73 -6.06
C LEU A 13 -4.01 3.83 -5.28
N LEU A 14 -2.91 3.99 -5.98
CA LEU A 14 -1.60 4.29 -5.40
C LEU A 14 -0.92 5.37 -6.24
N ASN A 15 -0.31 6.32 -5.58
CA ASN A 15 0.40 7.42 -6.26
C ASN A 15 -0.47 8.09 -7.35
N ASN A 16 -1.74 8.37 -7.04
CA ASN A 16 -2.75 8.93 -7.96
C ASN A 16 -3.01 8.10 -9.24
N LYS A 17 -2.52 6.86 -9.30
CA LYS A 17 -2.71 5.94 -10.43
C LYS A 17 -3.54 4.73 -10.00
N VAL A 18 -4.37 4.25 -10.91
CA VAL A 18 -5.12 3.01 -10.68
C VAL A 18 -4.23 1.81 -10.90
N VAL A 19 -4.24 0.94 -9.93
CA VAL A 19 -3.48 -0.31 -9.93
C VAL A 19 -4.34 -1.42 -10.53
N LYS A 20 -3.88 -2.05 -11.59
CA LYS A 20 -4.64 -3.03 -12.37
C LYS A 20 -4.78 -4.40 -11.72
N THR A 21 -3.87 -4.76 -10.83
CA THR A 21 -3.82 -6.05 -10.11
C THR A 21 -3.15 -5.88 -8.75
N PRO A 22 -3.60 -6.59 -7.69
CA PRO A 22 -2.99 -6.52 -6.37
C PRO A 22 -1.69 -7.34 -6.26
N LEU A 23 -0.92 -7.40 -7.36
CA LEU A 23 0.38 -8.03 -7.44
C LEU A 23 1.48 -6.99 -7.59
N ALA A 24 2.51 -7.10 -6.76
CA ALA A 24 3.71 -6.30 -6.86
C ALA A 24 4.96 -7.14 -7.07
N ILE A 25 6.00 -6.53 -7.66
CA ILE A 25 7.36 -7.04 -7.62
C ILE A 25 8.12 -6.28 -6.53
N ALA A 26 8.69 -7.02 -5.59
CA ALA A 26 9.52 -6.46 -4.53
C ALA A 26 10.94 -6.19 -5.04
N SER A 27 11.55 -5.14 -4.53
CA SER A 27 12.94 -4.80 -4.81
C SER A 27 13.90 -5.93 -4.43
N MET A 28 14.88 -6.20 -5.30
CA MET A 28 16.05 -7.04 -5.04
C MET A 28 17.28 -6.32 -5.57
N SER A 29 18.16 -5.87 -4.67
CA SER A 29 19.32 -5.08 -5.03
C SER A 29 20.23 -5.82 -6.03
N GLY A 30 20.69 -5.09 -7.06
CA GLY A 30 21.49 -5.64 -8.15
C GLY A 30 20.74 -6.58 -9.10
N ILE A 31 19.41 -6.66 -9.04
CA ILE A 31 18.59 -7.56 -9.87
C ILE A 31 17.35 -6.85 -10.42
N VAL A 32 16.56 -6.19 -9.58
CA VAL A 32 15.28 -5.58 -10.01
C VAL A 32 15.50 -4.11 -10.33
N ASP A 33 15.57 -3.83 -11.59
CA ASP A 33 15.55 -2.51 -12.21
C ASP A 33 14.23 -2.29 -12.97
N THR A 34 14.13 -1.20 -13.71
CA THR A 34 12.93 -0.88 -14.47
C THR A 34 12.70 -1.87 -15.62
N GLU A 35 13.75 -2.31 -16.31
CA GLU A 35 13.62 -3.28 -17.42
C GLU A 35 13.07 -4.62 -16.91
N TYR A 36 13.57 -5.09 -15.77
CA TYR A 36 13.05 -6.29 -15.12
C TYR A 36 11.55 -6.23 -14.85
N ILE A 37 11.03 -5.09 -14.41
CA ILE A 37 9.61 -4.89 -14.15
C ILE A 37 8.83 -4.77 -15.47
N LEU A 38 9.36 -4.04 -16.46
CA LEU A 38 8.69 -3.84 -17.75
C LEU A 38 8.46 -5.16 -18.50
N GLU A 39 9.41 -6.10 -18.46
CA GLU A 39 9.24 -7.43 -19.02
C GLU A 39 8.10 -8.24 -18.40
N ARG A 40 7.64 -7.86 -17.20
CA ARG A 40 6.59 -8.52 -16.41
C ARG A 40 5.36 -7.63 -16.23
N SER A 41 5.35 -6.48 -16.87
CA SER A 41 4.37 -5.41 -16.65
C SER A 41 2.93 -5.82 -16.93
N GLU A 42 2.68 -6.86 -17.75
CA GLU A 42 1.34 -7.33 -18.07
C GLU A 42 0.55 -7.76 -16.82
N HIS A 43 1.21 -8.43 -15.87
CA HIS A 43 0.60 -9.04 -14.70
C HIS A 43 1.02 -8.40 -13.37
N VAL A 44 1.54 -7.18 -13.40
CA VAL A 44 2.04 -6.46 -12.23
C VAL A 44 1.38 -5.10 -12.10
N GLY A 45 0.83 -4.80 -10.94
CA GLY A 45 0.23 -3.51 -10.62
C GLY A 45 1.25 -2.50 -10.09
N VAL A 46 2.20 -2.96 -9.26
CA VAL A 46 3.25 -2.13 -8.66
C VAL A 46 4.61 -2.81 -8.78
N GLY A 47 5.65 -2.07 -9.13
CA GLY A 47 7.02 -2.56 -9.18
C GLY A 47 7.96 -1.72 -8.33
N PHE A 48 8.71 -2.33 -7.41
CA PHE A 48 9.74 -1.67 -6.61
C PHE A 48 11.12 -2.03 -7.14
N ILE A 49 11.82 -1.05 -7.70
CA ILE A 49 13.21 -1.21 -8.16
C ILE A 49 14.21 -0.95 -7.02
N GLY A 50 15.43 -1.43 -7.13
CA GLY A 50 16.52 -1.16 -6.17
C GLY A 50 16.75 -2.33 -5.21
N GLY A 51 17.43 -2.17 -4.03
CA GLY A 51 17.76 -1.00 -3.22
C GLY A 51 18.95 -0.15 -3.72
N TYR A 52 18.66 1.07 -3.92
CA TYR A 52 19.65 2.07 -4.31
C TYR A 52 20.18 2.80 -3.07
N SER A 53 21.51 2.88 -2.96
CA SER A 53 22.18 3.69 -1.95
C SER A 53 22.31 5.12 -2.45
N ILE A 54 21.92 6.12 -1.64
CA ILE A 54 21.80 7.51 -2.07
C ILE A 54 22.74 8.48 -1.34
N ASP A 55 23.49 8.01 -0.36
CA ASP A 55 24.51 8.80 0.34
C ASP A 55 25.84 8.03 0.46
N GLU A 56 26.91 8.74 0.76
CA GLU A 56 28.26 8.17 0.80
C GLU A 56 28.38 6.97 1.75
N LYS A 57 27.76 7.02 2.93
CA LYS A 57 27.83 5.94 3.92
C LYS A 57 27.18 4.66 3.42
N THR A 58 26.01 4.77 2.81
CA THR A 58 25.29 3.62 2.26
C THR A 58 25.89 3.12 0.96
N LEU A 59 26.49 4.00 0.13
CA LEU A 59 27.29 3.61 -1.03
C LEU A 59 28.52 2.79 -0.65
N ASP A 60 29.26 3.22 0.37
CA ASP A 60 30.40 2.45 0.88
C ASP A 60 29.98 1.11 1.48
N ALA A 61 28.83 1.07 2.16
CA ALA A 61 28.25 -0.18 2.64
C ALA A 61 27.91 -1.12 1.46
N SER A 62 27.30 -0.61 0.40
CA SER A 62 26.99 -1.38 -0.81
C SER A 62 28.25 -1.89 -1.52
N ARG A 63 29.32 -1.10 -1.59
CA ARG A 63 30.62 -1.53 -2.13
C ARG A 63 31.21 -2.70 -1.32
N LYS A 64 31.17 -2.62 0.02
CA LYS A 64 31.62 -3.70 0.92
C LYS A 64 30.79 -4.97 0.73
N MET A 65 29.47 -4.82 0.58
CA MET A 65 28.56 -5.94 0.33
C MET A 65 28.85 -6.60 -1.03
N ALA A 66 29.14 -5.82 -2.07
CA ALA A 66 29.52 -6.34 -3.38
C ALA A 66 30.86 -7.09 -3.35
N GLN A 67 31.85 -6.56 -2.60
CA GLN A 67 33.13 -7.24 -2.37
C GLN A 67 32.96 -8.61 -1.69
N SER A 68 31.92 -8.76 -0.87
CA SER A 68 31.56 -10.06 -0.26
C SER A 68 30.73 -10.97 -1.17
N GLY A 69 30.61 -10.65 -2.46
CA GLY A 69 29.93 -11.47 -3.47
C GLY A 69 28.44 -11.24 -3.62
N ARG A 70 27.86 -10.19 -3.02
CA ARG A 70 26.46 -9.85 -3.20
C ARG A 70 26.24 -9.04 -4.48
N LYS A 71 25.11 -9.24 -5.12
CA LYS A 71 24.67 -8.33 -6.17
C LYS A 71 24.18 -7.04 -5.55
N GLU A 72 24.70 -5.92 -6.00
CA GLU A 72 24.30 -4.58 -5.55
C GLU A 72 24.28 -3.62 -6.75
N PHE A 73 23.40 -2.64 -6.71
CA PHE A 73 23.45 -1.51 -7.62
C PHE A 73 24.48 -0.50 -7.13
N ILE A 74 25.56 -0.36 -7.86
CA ILE A 74 26.65 0.56 -7.54
C ILE A 74 26.91 1.45 -8.75
N PHE A 75 26.69 2.74 -8.57
CA PHE A 75 26.87 3.75 -9.61
C PHE A 75 27.75 4.87 -9.09
N ASP A 76 28.51 5.49 -9.98
CA ASP A 76 29.31 6.67 -9.65
C ASP A 76 28.41 7.89 -9.39
N ASP A 77 27.27 7.94 -10.08
CA ASP A 77 26.25 8.97 -9.93
C ASP A 77 24.87 8.29 -9.79
N PRO A 78 24.41 8.00 -8.56
CA PRO A 78 23.13 7.36 -8.30
C PRO A 78 21.93 8.20 -8.76
N ALA A 79 22.00 9.52 -8.68
CA ALA A 79 20.91 10.39 -9.06
C ALA A 79 20.65 10.31 -10.57
N LYS A 80 21.73 10.39 -11.38
CA LYS A 80 21.64 10.26 -12.83
C LYS A 80 21.13 8.88 -13.27
N GLU A 81 21.53 7.81 -12.59
CA GLU A 81 20.99 6.49 -12.89
C GLU A 81 19.50 6.40 -12.55
N LEU A 82 19.07 6.96 -11.42
CA LEU A 82 17.65 7.01 -11.06
C LEU A 82 16.84 7.83 -12.06
N GLU A 83 17.33 8.94 -12.59
CA GLU A 83 16.68 9.70 -13.68
C GLU A 83 16.42 8.80 -14.90
N LYS A 84 17.42 8.02 -15.29
CA LYS A 84 17.27 7.07 -16.40
C LYS A 84 16.22 6.01 -16.09
N GLN A 85 16.23 5.43 -14.88
CA GLN A 85 15.25 4.45 -14.46
C GLN A 85 13.84 5.02 -14.47
N VAL A 86 13.63 6.23 -13.91
CA VAL A 86 12.34 6.93 -13.87
C VAL A 86 11.83 7.24 -15.27
N SER A 87 12.69 7.73 -16.17
CA SER A 87 12.31 8.02 -17.58
C SER A 87 11.81 6.78 -18.33
N LEU A 88 12.32 5.58 -17.99
CA LEU A 88 11.84 4.33 -18.58
C LEU A 88 10.44 3.94 -18.04
N MET A 89 10.10 4.36 -16.82
CA MET A 89 8.82 4.03 -16.16
C MET A 89 7.62 4.72 -16.77
N GLU A 90 7.80 5.93 -17.31
CA GLU A 90 6.70 6.79 -17.79
C GLU A 90 5.83 6.14 -18.87
N LYS A 91 6.40 5.22 -19.63
CA LYS A 91 5.74 4.53 -20.75
C LYS A 91 4.92 3.30 -20.33
N SER A 92 4.92 2.96 -19.05
CA SER A 92 4.24 1.76 -18.56
C SER A 92 2.95 2.09 -17.82
N GLY A 93 2.00 1.13 -17.81
CA GLY A 93 0.80 1.19 -16.96
C GLY A 93 1.01 0.69 -15.52
N VAL A 94 2.27 0.45 -15.11
CA VAL A 94 2.64 -0.01 -13.78
C VAL A 94 2.91 1.19 -12.88
N VAL A 95 2.54 1.10 -11.61
CA VAL A 95 2.96 2.06 -10.59
C VAL A 95 4.35 1.66 -10.11
N PHE A 96 5.29 2.60 -10.10
CA PHE A 96 6.66 2.32 -9.70
C PHE A 96 6.99 2.89 -8.33
N GLY A 97 7.80 2.14 -7.58
CA GLY A 97 8.48 2.59 -6.39
C GLY A 97 9.98 2.39 -6.50
N ILE A 98 10.74 3.22 -5.82
CA ILE A 98 12.19 3.11 -5.67
C ILE A 98 12.50 2.73 -4.24
N ASN A 99 13.14 1.58 -4.03
CA ASN A 99 13.63 1.14 -2.73
C ASN A 99 14.99 1.79 -2.46
N ILE A 100 15.08 2.53 -1.36
CA ILE A 100 16.13 3.50 -1.09
C ILE A 100 16.81 3.18 0.24
N ARG A 101 18.15 3.21 0.23
CA ARG A 101 19.02 3.11 1.38
C ARG A 101 19.73 4.43 1.60
N GLY A 102 19.44 5.07 2.71
CA GLY A 102 20.04 6.31 3.13
C GLY A 102 20.27 6.32 4.65
N SER A 103 21.26 7.06 5.11
CA SER A 103 21.65 7.16 6.52
C SER A 103 21.02 8.33 7.25
N GLY A 104 20.38 9.26 6.53
CA GLY A 104 19.78 10.45 7.10
C GLY A 104 18.71 11.10 6.26
N PRO A 105 17.86 11.97 6.86
CA PRO A 105 16.69 12.56 6.19
C PRO A 105 17.04 13.47 5.01
N GLY A 106 18.21 14.13 5.01
CA GLY A 106 18.59 15.10 3.98
C GLY A 106 18.66 14.48 2.58
N SER A 107 19.32 13.33 2.43
CA SER A 107 19.46 12.65 1.14
C SER A 107 18.09 12.15 0.58
N PHE A 108 17.17 11.81 1.47
CA PHE A 108 15.80 11.47 1.06
C PHE A 108 15.01 12.69 0.59
N ALA A 109 15.16 13.84 1.26
CA ALA A 109 14.52 15.08 0.87
C ALA A 109 15.00 15.55 -0.51
N GLU A 110 16.32 15.55 -0.74
CA GLU A 110 16.92 15.89 -2.03
C GLU A 110 16.37 15.01 -3.17
N LEU A 111 16.21 13.72 -2.92
CA LEU A 111 15.65 12.80 -3.89
C LEU A 111 14.17 13.08 -4.18
N ALA A 112 13.38 13.42 -3.15
CA ALA A 112 11.98 13.78 -3.28
C ALA A 112 11.80 15.09 -4.07
N ASP A 113 12.65 16.08 -3.85
CA ASP A 113 12.65 17.33 -4.60
C ASP A 113 13.00 17.12 -6.07
N GLN A 114 13.84 16.13 -6.39
CA GLN A 114 14.24 15.81 -7.75
C GLN A 114 13.13 15.12 -8.56
N PHE A 115 12.42 14.14 -7.98
CA PHE A 115 11.47 13.29 -8.73
C PHE A 115 10.00 13.56 -8.39
N GLY A 116 9.70 14.33 -7.33
CA GLY A 116 8.33 14.65 -6.92
C GLY A 116 7.46 13.40 -6.76
N ASP A 117 6.23 13.46 -7.24
CA ASP A 117 5.22 12.40 -7.16
C ASP A 117 5.30 11.36 -8.32
N ALA A 118 6.38 11.37 -9.12
CA ALA A 118 6.53 10.43 -10.23
C ALA A 118 6.62 8.97 -9.76
N VAL A 119 7.14 8.74 -8.55
CA VAL A 119 7.40 7.41 -7.96
C VAL A 119 6.95 7.32 -6.50
N ILE A 120 6.84 6.10 -5.99
CA ILE A 120 6.70 5.80 -4.56
C ILE A 120 8.11 5.70 -3.97
N TYR A 121 8.38 6.40 -2.89
CA TYR A 121 9.64 6.33 -2.15
C TYR A 121 9.57 5.23 -1.11
N GLU A 122 10.27 4.11 -1.32
CA GLU A 122 10.30 3.01 -0.37
C GLU A 122 11.57 3.04 0.45
N ILE A 123 11.46 3.36 1.75
CA ILE A 123 12.57 3.32 2.70
C ILE A 123 12.94 1.86 2.98
N ASP A 124 14.19 1.47 2.71
CA ASP A 124 14.72 0.14 3.05
C ASP A 124 15.01 0.05 4.55
N ALA A 125 14.02 -0.35 5.35
CA ALA A 125 14.18 -0.71 6.75
C ALA A 125 14.23 -2.25 6.94
N HIS A 126 14.70 -2.99 5.93
CA HIS A 126 14.63 -4.45 5.87
C HIS A 126 16.01 -5.12 5.68
N CYS A 127 17.00 -4.40 5.16
CA CYS A 127 18.32 -4.94 4.89
C CYS A 127 19.07 -5.28 6.20
N ARG A 128 19.39 -6.58 6.39
CA ARG A 128 20.06 -7.11 7.59
C ARG A 128 21.59 -7.20 7.48
N GLN A 129 22.16 -6.65 6.41
CA GLN A 129 23.60 -6.73 6.21
C GLN A 129 24.32 -5.79 7.19
N GLU A 130 25.30 -6.32 7.90
CA GLU A 130 26.05 -5.60 8.93
C GLU A 130 26.61 -4.27 8.42
N ALA A 131 27.19 -4.27 7.21
CA ALA A 131 27.71 -3.05 6.61
C ALA A 131 26.63 -1.97 6.45
N MET A 132 25.39 -2.36 6.07
CA MET A 132 24.27 -1.44 5.92
C MET A 132 23.71 -0.96 7.26
N ILE A 133 23.61 -1.86 8.24
CA ILE A 133 23.20 -1.52 9.62
C ILE A 133 24.21 -0.53 10.22
N ASN A 134 25.51 -0.78 10.07
CA ASN A 134 26.59 0.11 10.56
C ASN A 134 26.60 1.48 9.84
N ALA A 135 26.06 1.55 8.62
CA ALA A 135 25.84 2.81 7.91
C ALA A 135 24.59 3.60 8.40
N GLY A 136 23.81 3.05 9.32
CA GLY A 136 22.60 3.69 9.85
C GLY A 136 21.36 3.50 8.98
N SER A 137 21.32 2.45 8.14
CA SER A 137 20.23 2.11 7.23
C SER A 137 19.79 0.65 7.40
N GLY A 138 18.81 0.20 6.63
CA GLY A 138 18.32 -1.16 6.75
C GLY A 138 17.63 -1.42 8.11
N GLU A 139 17.84 -2.60 8.69
CA GLU A 139 17.26 -2.97 9.99
C GLU A 139 17.66 -2.03 11.15
N TYR A 140 18.71 -1.23 11.00
CA TYR A 140 19.03 -0.16 11.96
C TYR A 140 17.80 0.72 12.25
N LEU A 141 17.02 1.06 11.23
CA LEU A 141 15.86 1.93 11.36
C LEU A 141 14.71 1.29 12.18
N LEU A 142 14.62 -0.04 12.22
CA LEU A 142 13.63 -0.75 13.04
C LEU A 142 13.95 -0.70 14.54
N HIS A 143 15.24 -0.56 14.88
CA HIS A 143 15.72 -0.39 16.25
C HIS A 143 15.79 1.09 16.67
N HIS A 144 15.73 2.01 15.69
CA HIS A 144 15.80 3.45 15.87
C HIS A 144 14.60 4.15 15.25
N PRO A 145 13.36 3.89 15.72
CA PRO A 145 12.14 4.36 15.09
C PRO A 145 12.06 5.89 14.97
N GLY A 146 12.65 6.64 15.88
CA GLY A 146 12.73 8.10 15.76
C GLY A 146 13.48 8.56 14.51
N ARG A 147 14.55 7.84 14.13
CA ARG A 147 15.27 8.12 12.87
C ARG A 147 14.42 7.80 11.64
N LEU A 148 13.67 6.71 11.70
CA LEU A 148 12.72 6.36 10.64
C LEU A 148 11.63 7.43 10.49
N GLU A 149 11.08 7.92 11.61
CA GLU A 149 10.09 9.01 11.63
C GLU A 149 10.64 10.30 11.00
N GLU A 150 11.88 10.70 11.32
CA GLU A 150 12.56 11.86 10.71
C GLU A 150 12.69 11.71 9.18
N ILE A 151 13.06 10.52 8.68
CA ILE A 151 13.16 10.24 7.24
C ILE A 151 11.79 10.32 6.56
N ILE A 152 10.76 9.71 7.15
CA ILE A 152 9.39 9.78 6.63
C ILE A 152 8.92 11.24 6.53
N GLN A 153 9.11 12.02 7.60
CA GLN A 153 8.71 13.42 7.64
C GLN A 153 9.45 14.27 6.59
N ALA A 154 10.74 14.00 6.38
CA ALA A 154 11.53 14.69 5.35
C ALA A 154 10.98 14.42 3.94
N LEU A 155 10.64 13.16 3.62
CA LEU A 155 9.98 12.81 2.36
C LEU A 155 8.60 13.47 2.24
N LYS A 156 7.79 13.44 3.31
CA LYS A 156 6.43 14.00 3.30
C LYS A 156 6.40 15.53 3.19
N ALA A 157 7.51 16.22 3.43
CA ALA A 157 7.61 17.65 3.19
C ALA A 157 7.42 18.02 1.71
N SER A 158 7.75 17.11 0.77
CA SER A 158 7.54 17.26 -0.68
C SER A 158 6.22 16.65 -1.18
N ASP A 159 5.27 16.30 -0.28
CA ASP A 159 3.95 15.71 -0.57
C ASP A 159 3.99 14.45 -1.47
N VAL A 160 4.99 13.61 -1.27
CA VAL A 160 5.19 12.38 -2.03
C VAL A 160 4.61 11.16 -1.32
N THR A 161 4.39 10.05 -2.07
CA THR A 161 3.95 8.77 -1.51
C THR A 161 5.13 8.01 -0.90
N VAL A 162 5.02 7.67 0.40
CA VAL A 162 6.08 7.02 1.17
C VAL A 162 5.69 5.60 1.56
N SER A 163 6.52 4.64 1.15
CA SER A 163 6.47 3.24 1.58
C SER A 163 7.61 2.95 2.57
N VAL A 164 7.34 2.13 3.56
CA VAL A 164 8.39 1.61 4.46
C VAL A 164 8.45 0.10 4.32
N LYS A 165 9.57 -0.42 3.82
CA LYS A 165 9.81 -1.86 3.75
C LYS A 165 10.41 -2.33 5.06
N ILE A 166 9.62 -3.09 5.80
CA ILE A 166 10.00 -3.62 7.12
C ILE A 166 10.22 -5.13 7.09
N ARG A 167 10.95 -5.63 8.07
CA ARG A 167 11.00 -7.05 8.40
C ARG A 167 10.19 -7.30 9.66
N ALA A 168 9.13 -8.08 9.55
CA ALA A 168 8.25 -8.39 10.67
C ALA A 168 9.01 -9.15 11.77
N GLY A 169 8.73 -8.80 13.03
CA GLY A 169 9.31 -9.44 14.20
C GLY A 169 10.75 -9.01 14.55
N VAL A 170 11.33 -8.03 13.85
CA VAL A 170 12.64 -7.43 14.20
C VAL A 170 12.45 -6.28 15.18
N SER A 171 11.46 -5.44 14.98
CA SER A 171 11.09 -4.44 15.98
C SER A 171 10.57 -5.11 17.26
N ALA A 172 10.74 -4.44 18.40
CA ALA A 172 10.23 -4.91 19.69
C ALA A 172 8.69 -5.08 19.67
N ASP A 173 7.97 -4.22 18.97
CA ASP A 173 6.53 -4.32 18.72
C ASP A 173 6.19 -3.78 17.33
N ASP A 174 5.80 -4.68 16.42
CA ASP A 174 5.41 -4.33 15.05
C ASP A 174 4.14 -3.46 14.99
N ARG A 175 3.26 -3.54 16.00
CA ARG A 175 2.05 -2.70 16.08
C ARG A 175 2.43 -1.26 16.36
N LEU A 176 3.27 -1.05 17.36
CA LEU A 176 3.76 0.28 17.71
C LEU A 176 4.58 0.89 16.55
N LEU A 177 5.41 0.08 15.89
CA LEU A 177 6.14 0.51 14.71
C LEU A 177 5.19 0.96 13.59
N ALA A 178 4.13 0.20 13.32
CA ALA A 178 3.14 0.53 12.31
C ALA A 178 2.40 1.84 12.63
N GLN A 179 2.06 2.08 13.89
CA GLN A 179 1.47 3.35 14.36
C GLN A 179 2.43 4.52 14.17
N LYS A 180 3.71 4.35 14.52
CA LYS A 180 4.74 5.38 14.34
C LYS A 180 4.95 5.75 12.87
N ILE A 181 5.02 4.76 11.98
CA ILE A 181 5.10 4.98 10.53
C ILE A 181 3.89 5.80 10.06
N TRP A 182 2.68 5.41 10.49
CA TRP A 182 1.47 6.13 10.14
C TRP A 182 1.45 7.57 10.66
N HIS A 183 1.73 7.79 11.95
CA HIS A 183 1.73 9.12 12.54
C HIS A 183 2.84 10.03 11.99
N ALA A 184 3.95 9.47 11.52
CA ALA A 184 4.98 10.22 10.80
C ALA A 184 4.56 10.64 9.38
N GLY A 185 3.42 10.12 8.86
CA GLY A 185 2.90 10.43 7.53
C GLY A 185 3.17 9.37 6.47
N GLY A 186 3.68 8.18 6.82
CA GLY A 186 3.85 7.08 5.89
C GLY A 186 2.51 6.65 5.28
N ASP A 187 2.53 6.18 4.03
CA ASP A 187 1.35 5.78 3.27
C ASP A 187 1.24 4.26 3.14
N ILE A 188 2.37 3.57 3.04
CA ILE A 188 2.46 2.14 2.76
C ILE A 188 3.39 1.45 3.75
N ILE A 189 2.99 0.27 4.23
CA ILE A 189 3.89 -0.68 4.88
C ILE A 189 4.06 -1.89 3.96
N HIS A 190 5.31 -2.15 3.55
CA HIS A 190 5.70 -3.31 2.77
C HIS A 190 6.39 -4.33 3.69
N ALA A 191 5.63 -5.31 4.19
CA ALA A 191 6.08 -6.22 5.23
C ALA A 191 6.68 -7.51 4.68
N ASP A 192 7.99 -7.72 4.89
CA ASP A 192 8.62 -9.03 4.78
C ASP A 192 8.22 -9.87 6.00
N LEU A 193 7.36 -10.84 5.80
CA LEU A 193 6.72 -11.62 6.86
C LEU A 193 7.61 -12.73 7.43
N MET A 194 8.76 -13.00 6.79
CA MET A 194 9.59 -14.14 7.17
C MET A 194 8.75 -15.44 7.29
N ASP A 195 8.82 -16.10 8.43
CA ASP A 195 8.08 -17.33 8.71
C ASP A 195 6.78 -17.10 9.51
N PHE A 196 6.45 -15.85 9.84
CA PHE A 196 5.27 -15.53 10.67
C PHE A 196 3.94 -15.62 9.93
N GLY A 197 3.94 -15.52 8.60
CA GLY A 197 2.74 -15.62 7.78
C GLY A 197 1.68 -14.53 8.08
N HIS A 198 0.42 -14.91 7.92
CA HIS A 198 -0.72 -14.00 8.00
C HIS A 198 -0.97 -13.39 9.40
N SER A 199 -0.49 -14.02 10.47
CA SER A 199 -0.69 -13.50 11.83
C SER A 199 -0.10 -12.09 12.00
N LYS A 200 1.06 -11.83 11.42
CA LYS A 200 1.70 -10.51 11.42
C LYS A 200 0.94 -9.50 10.57
N ILE A 201 0.42 -9.90 9.41
CA ILE A 201 -0.43 -9.03 8.58
C ILE A 201 -1.66 -8.58 9.38
N ARG A 202 -2.36 -9.50 10.04
CA ARG A 202 -3.50 -9.16 10.89
C ARG A 202 -3.11 -8.24 12.05
N GLN A 203 -1.97 -8.49 12.68
CA GLN A 203 -1.47 -7.66 13.77
C GLN A 203 -1.21 -6.22 13.32
N ILE A 204 -0.51 -6.01 12.19
CA ILE A 204 -0.23 -4.70 11.62
C ILE A 204 -1.54 -4.02 11.16
N ARG A 205 -2.41 -4.75 10.46
CA ARG A 205 -3.70 -4.22 9.98
C ARG A 205 -4.60 -3.70 11.11
N ASN A 206 -4.61 -4.37 12.24
CA ASN A 206 -5.39 -3.93 13.40
C ASN A 206 -4.77 -2.74 14.15
N SER A 207 -3.60 -2.27 13.73
CA SER A 207 -2.86 -1.20 14.41
C SER A 207 -2.79 0.10 13.61
N CYS A 208 -3.00 0.05 12.28
CA CYS A 208 -2.94 1.23 11.43
C CYS A 208 -3.77 1.08 10.15
N PRO A 209 -4.20 2.21 9.53
CA PRO A 209 -4.99 2.21 8.30
C PRO A 209 -4.15 2.12 7.02
N LEU A 210 -2.83 2.10 7.10
CA LEU A 210 -1.92 2.23 5.97
C LEU A 210 -2.15 1.14 4.91
N PHE A 211 -1.81 1.44 3.66
CA PHE A 211 -1.80 0.44 2.61
C PHE A 211 -0.76 -0.64 2.94
N LEU A 212 -1.17 -1.91 2.90
CA LEU A 212 -0.36 -3.01 3.41
C LEU A 212 0.00 -3.99 2.30
N ILE A 213 1.30 -4.10 1.99
CA ILE A 213 1.84 -5.05 1.04
C ILE A 213 2.48 -6.22 1.81
N ALA A 214 2.00 -7.44 1.57
CA ALA A 214 2.59 -8.65 2.15
C ALA A 214 3.66 -9.22 1.22
N ASN A 215 4.83 -9.50 1.78
CA ASN A 215 5.95 -10.11 1.07
C ASN A 215 6.41 -11.40 1.77
N ASN A 216 7.07 -12.25 1.02
CA ASN A 216 7.73 -13.49 1.38
C ASN A 216 6.87 -14.75 1.24
N SER A 217 7.47 -15.74 0.57
CA SER A 217 6.92 -17.10 0.36
C SER A 217 5.54 -17.14 -0.32
N ILE A 218 5.15 -16.07 -1.01
CA ILE A 218 3.90 -15.99 -1.77
C ILE A 218 4.19 -16.44 -3.21
N ASN A 219 4.00 -17.73 -3.47
CA ASN A 219 4.30 -18.36 -4.74
C ASN A 219 3.12 -19.14 -5.33
N ASN A 220 1.96 -19.10 -4.66
CA ASN A 220 0.73 -19.72 -5.11
C ASN A 220 -0.49 -18.93 -4.63
N PHE A 221 -1.65 -19.25 -5.22
CA PHE A 221 -2.89 -18.54 -4.97
C PHE A 221 -3.41 -18.69 -3.54
N ASP A 222 -3.26 -19.85 -2.92
CA ASP A 222 -3.74 -20.06 -1.54
C ASP A 222 -3.01 -19.15 -0.55
N ARG A 223 -1.69 -19.01 -0.70
CA ARG A 223 -0.89 -18.10 0.10
C ARG A 223 -1.26 -16.64 -0.16
N MET A 224 -1.43 -16.26 -1.42
CA MET A 224 -1.91 -14.93 -1.79
C MET A 224 -3.26 -14.64 -1.15
N LYS A 225 -4.24 -15.53 -1.33
CA LYS A 225 -5.58 -15.41 -0.76
C LYS A 225 -5.54 -15.32 0.77
N ASP A 226 -4.66 -16.09 1.41
CA ASP A 226 -4.50 -16.07 2.87
C ASP A 226 -4.03 -14.69 3.35
N MET A 227 -3.02 -14.08 2.72
CA MET A 227 -2.54 -12.74 3.08
C MET A 227 -3.62 -11.66 2.90
N LEU A 228 -4.28 -11.67 1.74
CA LEU A 228 -5.35 -10.73 1.43
C LEU A 228 -6.54 -10.88 2.38
N SER A 229 -6.92 -12.12 2.74
CA SER A 229 -8.03 -12.37 3.68
C SER A 229 -7.72 -11.96 5.13
N HIS A 230 -6.45 -11.72 5.46
CA HIS A 230 -6.02 -11.29 6.78
C HIS A 230 -5.64 -9.80 6.86
N GLY A 231 -5.84 -9.05 5.78
CA GLY A 231 -5.75 -7.60 5.82
C GLY A 231 -4.69 -6.97 4.93
N ALA A 232 -3.91 -7.74 4.16
CA ALA A 232 -3.09 -7.17 3.12
C ALA A 232 -3.97 -6.59 2.00
N ASP A 233 -3.56 -5.45 1.44
CA ASP A 233 -4.20 -4.85 0.28
C ASP A 233 -3.58 -5.37 -1.01
N MET A 234 -2.32 -5.83 -0.93
CA MET A 234 -1.52 -6.31 -2.04
C MET A 234 -0.53 -7.36 -1.55
N VAL A 235 -0.07 -8.19 -2.47
CA VAL A 235 1.05 -9.10 -2.22
C VAL A 235 2.20 -8.79 -3.16
N SER A 236 3.44 -9.01 -2.71
CA SER A 236 4.61 -8.84 -3.55
C SER A 236 5.43 -10.11 -3.64
N LEU A 237 6.02 -10.33 -4.82
CA LEU A 237 6.92 -11.42 -5.11
C LEU A 237 8.34 -10.88 -5.33
N ALA A 238 9.33 -11.63 -4.84
CA ALA A 238 10.74 -11.36 -5.12
C ALA A 238 11.28 -12.43 -6.09
N ARG A 239 11.98 -13.46 -5.60
CA ARG A 239 12.65 -14.48 -6.43
C ARG A 239 11.71 -15.30 -7.32
N HIS A 240 10.43 -15.41 -6.96
CA HIS A 240 9.42 -16.15 -7.71
C HIS A 240 8.54 -15.26 -8.59
N SER A 241 9.05 -14.09 -9.01
CA SER A 241 8.34 -13.16 -9.89
C SER A 241 8.57 -13.45 -11.38
N ASP A 242 8.65 -14.72 -11.76
CA ASP A 242 8.64 -15.11 -13.17
C ASP A 242 7.25 -14.88 -13.80
N SER A 243 7.22 -14.64 -15.12
CA SER A 243 5.98 -14.27 -15.83
C SER A 243 4.89 -15.33 -15.72
N ARG A 244 5.24 -16.62 -15.64
CA ARG A 244 4.26 -17.70 -15.50
C ARG A 244 3.58 -17.69 -14.14
N THR A 245 4.36 -17.51 -13.08
CA THR A 245 3.83 -17.40 -11.70
C THR A 245 2.94 -16.17 -11.58
N LEU A 246 3.37 -15.00 -12.06
CA LEU A 246 2.60 -13.76 -12.04
C LEU A 246 1.30 -13.90 -12.83
N ALA A 247 1.33 -14.43 -14.06
CA ALA A 247 0.15 -14.65 -14.89
C ALA A 247 -0.88 -15.58 -14.19
N GLY A 248 -0.38 -16.65 -13.57
CA GLY A 248 -1.25 -17.59 -12.84
C GLY A 248 -1.94 -16.95 -11.63
N LEU A 249 -1.23 -16.14 -10.87
CA LEU A 249 -1.78 -15.42 -9.71
C LEU A 249 -2.75 -14.32 -10.15
N ASP A 250 -2.40 -13.55 -11.19
CA ASP A 250 -3.25 -12.50 -11.73
C ASP A 250 -4.57 -13.05 -12.27
N ALA A 251 -4.54 -14.13 -13.05
CA ALA A 251 -5.74 -14.79 -13.53
C ALA A 251 -6.61 -15.33 -12.39
N ALA A 252 -6.01 -15.92 -11.36
CA ALA A 252 -6.74 -16.46 -10.23
C ALA A 252 -7.42 -15.38 -9.39
N ILE A 253 -6.72 -14.29 -9.08
CA ILE A 253 -7.29 -13.20 -8.27
C ILE A 253 -8.31 -12.38 -9.06
N SER A 254 -8.10 -12.20 -10.37
CA SER A 254 -9.07 -11.57 -11.27
C SER A 254 -10.39 -12.32 -11.28
N ARG A 255 -10.34 -13.64 -11.36
CA ARG A 255 -11.55 -14.48 -11.29
C ARG A 255 -12.29 -14.30 -9.97
N VAL A 256 -11.58 -14.28 -8.84
CA VAL A 256 -12.21 -14.03 -7.53
C VAL A 256 -12.87 -12.65 -7.48
N ALA A 257 -12.21 -11.63 -8.03
CA ALA A 257 -12.77 -10.28 -8.07
C ALA A 257 -14.00 -10.20 -8.97
N ASP A 258 -14.01 -10.88 -10.10
CA ASP A 258 -15.15 -10.93 -11.03
C ASP A 258 -16.34 -11.68 -10.44
N GLU A 259 -16.10 -12.81 -9.76
CA GLU A 259 -17.15 -13.62 -9.16
C GLU A 259 -17.76 -12.98 -7.90
N HIS A 260 -16.94 -12.32 -7.10
CA HIS A 260 -17.34 -11.88 -5.76
C HIS A 260 -17.33 -10.35 -5.57
N GLY A 261 -16.68 -9.62 -6.46
CA GLY A 261 -16.39 -8.19 -6.30
C GLY A 261 -15.29 -7.96 -5.27
N TRP A 262 -14.32 -7.12 -5.55
CA TRP A 262 -13.14 -6.95 -4.68
C TRP A 262 -13.49 -6.32 -3.33
N TYR A 263 -13.90 -5.07 -3.33
CA TYR A 263 -14.29 -4.38 -2.09
C TYR A 263 -15.75 -4.57 -1.72
N ASN A 264 -16.56 -5.14 -2.60
CA ASN A 264 -17.93 -5.48 -2.29
C ASN A 264 -18.09 -6.76 -1.46
N SER A 265 -17.03 -7.55 -1.35
CA SER A 265 -17.01 -8.78 -0.58
C SER A 265 -15.80 -8.88 0.32
N PRO A 266 -15.46 -7.86 1.14
CA PRO A 266 -14.41 -7.98 2.15
C PRO A 266 -14.67 -9.19 3.06
N LYS A 267 -15.94 -9.58 3.21
CA LYS A 267 -16.42 -10.78 3.93
C LYS A 267 -15.76 -12.08 3.49
N GLN A 268 -15.54 -12.25 2.19
CA GLN A 268 -14.99 -13.49 1.65
C GLN A 268 -13.46 -13.50 1.69
N LEU A 269 -12.83 -12.36 1.49
CA LEU A 269 -11.37 -12.24 1.54
C LEU A 269 -10.87 -11.90 2.93
N CYS A 270 -11.61 -11.11 3.71
CA CYS A 270 -11.20 -10.63 5.04
C CYS A 270 -11.72 -11.49 6.21
N ARG A 271 -12.34 -12.61 5.96
CA ARG A 271 -12.80 -13.61 6.98
C ARG A 271 -13.41 -12.97 8.24
N GLY A 272 -14.57 -12.37 8.10
CA GLY A 272 -15.31 -11.78 9.23
C GLY A 272 -14.99 -10.31 9.47
N GLY A 273 -14.47 -9.65 8.47
CA GLY A 273 -14.25 -8.22 8.45
C GLY A 273 -12.92 -7.83 9.08
N ASP A 274 -12.17 -7.10 8.33
CA ASP A 274 -11.08 -6.31 8.85
C ASP A 274 -11.48 -4.83 8.88
N ILE A 275 -10.56 -3.99 9.33
CA ILE A 275 -10.79 -2.57 9.50
C ILE A 275 -11.11 -1.85 8.17
N ARG A 276 -10.71 -2.40 7.01
CA ARG A 276 -11.04 -1.84 5.69
C ARG A 276 -12.55 -1.79 5.43
N ALA A 277 -13.30 -2.72 6.05
CA ALA A 277 -14.75 -2.73 5.96
C ALA A 277 -15.39 -1.43 6.46
N LEU A 278 -14.77 -0.76 7.44
CA LEU A 278 -15.23 0.54 7.93
C LEU A 278 -15.19 1.63 6.87
N ALA A 279 -14.23 1.55 5.94
CA ALA A 279 -14.06 2.54 4.89
C ALA A 279 -14.99 2.28 3.69
N PHE A 280 -15.13 1.03 3.26
CA PHE A 280 -15.76 0.67 1.99
C PHE A 280 -17.17 0.08 2.14
N CYS A 281 -17.53 -0.44 3.30
CA CYS A 281 -18.86 -1.01 3.51
C CYS A 281 -19.93 0.08 3.74
N CYS A 282 -21.15 -0.29 3.40
CA CYS A 282 -22.33 0.51 3.67
C CYS A 282 -22.69 0.47 5.16
N MET A 283 -23.85 1.04 5.48
CA MET A 283 -24.38 1.06 6.83
C MET A 283 -24.45 -0.35 7.46
N PRO A 284 -24.00 -0.53 8.71
CA PRO A 284 -24.10 -1.81 9.40
C PRO A 284 -25.54 -2.30 9.54
N VAL A 285 -25.76 -3.54 9.17
CA VAL A 285 -27.04 -4.25 9.35
C VAL A 285 -26.83 -5.46 10.23
N LYS A 286 -27.92 -6.05 10.72
CA LYS A 286 -27.85 -7.27 11.52
C LYS A 286 -27.07 -8.36 10.76
N ASN A 287 -26.17 -9.03 11.46
CA ASN A 287 -25.28 -10.06 10.93
C ASN A 287 -24.26 -9.57 9.87
N CYS A 288 -24.07 -8.26 9.74
CA CYS A 288 -23.01 -7.71 8.90
C CYS A 288 -21.63 -7.90 9.58
N PRO A 289 -20.59 -8.34 8.85
CA PRO A 289 -19.23 -8.46 9.40
C PRO A 289 -18.62 -7.14 9.84
N LEU A 290 -19.20 -6.01 9.47
CA LEU A 290 -18.80 -4.70 9.93
C LEU A 290 -19.08 -4.52 11.44
N ILE A 291 -20.16 -5.08 11.98
CA ILE A 291 -20.53 -4.95 13.39
C ILE A 291 -19.41 -5.40 14.33
N PRO A 292 -18.85 -6.63 14.20
CA PRO A 292 -17.71 -7.02 15.03
C PRO A 292 -16.48 -6.16 14.85
N THR A 293 -16.34 -5.50 13.68
CA THR A 293 -15.21 -4.58 13.43
C THR A 293 -15.42 -3.26 14.19
N LEU A 294 -16.63 -2.74 14.23
CA LEU A 294 -16.97 -1.56 15.03
C LEU A 294 -16.73 -1.83 16.53
N GLU A 295 -17.19 -2.97 17.03
CA GLU A 295 -16.97 -3.39 18.43
C GLU A 295 -15.48 -3.45 18.79
N ARG A 296 -14.63 -3.98 17.87
CA ARG A 296 -13.19 -4.06 18.10
C ARG A 296 -12.49 -2.71 18.18
N VAL A 297 -13.01 -1.70 17.48
CA VAL A 297 -12.48 -0.33 17.54
C VAL A 297 -13.23 0.56 18.54
N GLY A 298 -14.13 -0.02 19.34
CA GLY A 298 -14.87 0.69 20.37
C GLY A 298 -15.85 1.74 19.86
N MET A 299 -16.36 1.59 18.64
CA MET A 299 -17.23 2.55 17.96
C MET A 299 -18.66 2.05 17.89
N SER A 300 -19.63 2.91 18.22
CA SER A 300 -21.04 2.63 18.02
C SER A 300 -21.46 2.79 16.55
N ARG A 301 -22.62 2.21 16.20
CA ARG A 301 -23.20 2.36 14.85
C ARG A 301 -23.52 3.82 14.55
N GLU A 302 -24.04 4.53 15.51
CA GLU A 302 -24.44 5.94 15.44
C GLU A 302 -23.23 6.83 15.17
N GLU A 303 -22.12 6.62 15.87
CA GLU A 303 -20.85 7.33 15.65
C GLU A 303 -20.30 7.07 14.25
N TYR A 304 -20.30 5.81 13.82
CA TYR A 304 -19.88 5.44 12.47
C TYR A 304 -20.73 6.10 11.37
N LEU A 305 -22.06 6.08 11.53
CA LEU A 305 -22.99 6.73 10.61
C LEU A 305 -22.73 8.23 10.53
N LYS A 306 -22.62 8.89 11.69
CA LYS A 306 -22.32 10.31 11.76
C LYS A 306 -21.00 10.64 11.09
N MET A 307 -19.96 9.89 11.38
CA MET A 307 -18.62 10.08 10.79
C MET A 307 -18.66 10.03 9.26
N LYS A 308 -19.40 9.07 8.69
CA LYS A 308 -19.58 8.98 7.23
C LYS A 308 -20.39 10.15 6.67
N GLN A 309 -21.45 10.54 7.34
CA GLN A 309 -22.26 11.70 6.92
C GLN A 309 -21.41 12.98 6.93
N ASP A 310 -20.70 13.24 8.01
CA ASP A 310 -19.84 14.41 8.14
C ASP A 310 -18.73 14.42 7.08
N GLY A 311 -18.17 13.25 6.76
CA GLY A 311 -17.08 13.11 5.80
C GLY A 311 -17.46 13.32 4.34
N VAL A 312 -18.76 13.25 3.99
CA VAL A 312 -19.22 13.43 2.61
C VAL A 312 -19.89 14.78 2.36
N MET A 313 -20.16 15.55 3.39
CA MET A 313 -20.79 16.86 3.24
C MET A 313 -20.02 17.74 2.26
N SER A 314 -20.74 18.35 1.32
CA SER A 314 -20.18 19.20 0.25
C SER A 314 -19.22 18.48 -0.72
N THR A 315 -19.27 17.16 -0.78
CA THR A 315 -18.56 16.35 -1.79
C THR A 315 -19.53 15.69 -2.76
N PRO A 316 -19.10 15.26 -3.96
CA PRO A 316 -19.93 14.49 -4.88
C PRO A 316 -20.47 13.17 -4.29
N LEU A 317 -19.87 12.65 -3.21
CA LEU A 317 -20.35 11.44 -2.54
C LEU A 317 -21.62 11.64 -1.72
N GLU A 318 -22.02 12.87 -1.44
CA GLU A 318 -23.29 13.22 -0.79
C GLU A 318 -24.46 12.93 -1.74
N GLU A 319 -24.27 13.09 -3.06
CA GLU A 319 -25.29 12.80 -4.06
C GLU A 319 -25.52 11.28 -4.19
N GLY A 320 -26.75 10.87 -4.34
CA GLY A 320 -27.03 9.45 -4.40
C GLY A 320 -28.46 9.02 -4.63
N ARG A 321 -29.29 9.85 -5.18
CA ARG A 321 -30.71 9.55 -5.40
C ARG A 321 -30.97 8.24 -6.14
N GLN A 322 -30.04 7.87 -7.02
CA GLN A 322 -30.13 6.64 -7.81
C GLN A 322 -29.38 5.45 -7.17
N THR A 323 -28.87 5.61 -5.97
CA THR A 323 -28.21 4.51 -5.24
C THR A 323 -29.14 3.83 -4.25
N CYS A 324 -28.85 2.57 -3.89
CA CYS A 324 -29.65 1.80 -2.93
C CYS A 324 -29.76 2.46 -1.54
N PHE A 325 -28.79 3.28 -1.19
CA PHE A 325 -28.70 3.90 0.13
C PHE A 325 -28.85 5.43 0.10
N GLY A 326 -29.19 5.99 -1.05
CA GLY A 326 -29.39 7.43 -1.19
C GLY A 326 -28.12 8.28 -1.11
N SER A 327 -26.93 7.67 -1.20
CA SER A 327 -25.65 8.36 -1.29
C SER A 327 -24.57 7.49 -1.92
N LEU A 328 -23.68 8.08 -2.70
CA LEU A 328 -22.51 7.42 -3.24
C LEU A 328 -21.53 6.97 -2.16
N ALA A 329 -21.51 7.64 -1.01
CA ALA A 329 -20.70 7.25 0.14
C ALA A 329 -21.06 5.87 0.69
N TRP A 330 -22.33 5.50 0.62
CA TRP A 330 -22.87 4.25 1.12
C TRP A 330 -22.83 3.12 0.09
N CYS A 331 -22.54 3.43 -1.16
CA CYS A 331 -22.49 2.44 -2.23
C CYS A 331 -21.38 1.43 -1.97
N CYS A 332 -21.77 0.15 -1.84
CA CYS A 332 -20.83 -0.94 -1.59
C CYS A 332 -20.21 -1.54 -2.87
N LYS A 333 -20.60 -1.03 -4.04
CA LYS A 333 -20.13 -1.52 -5.34
C LYS A 333 -19.12 -0.56 -5.97
N ASP A 334 -17.94 -0.46 -5.35
CA ASP A 334 -16.89 0.43 -5.85
C ASP A 334 -16.28 -0.06 -7.16
N SER A 335 -15.93 -1.32 -7.22
CA SER A 335 -15.18 -1.92 -8.33
C SER A 335 -16.04 -2.72 -9.32
N SER A 336 -17.25 -3.12 -8.94
CA SER A 336 -18.15 -3.89 -9.82
C SER A 336 -19.16 -3.00 -10.52
N PRO A 337 -19.58 -3.31 -11.75
CA PRO A 337 -20.64 -2.59 -12.44
C PRO A 337 -21.94 -2.54 -11.61
N CYS A 338 -22.56 -1.36 -11.54
CA CYS A 338 -23.83 -1.17 -10.86
C CYS A 338 -24.67 -0.11 -11.57
N MET A 339 -25.82 -0.50 -12.09
CA MET A 339 -26.70 0.39 -12.85
C MET A 339 -27.08 1.65 -12.05
N PHE A 340 -27.44 1.51 -10.78
CA PHE A 340 -27.86 2.65 -9.95
C PHE A 340 -26.71 3.64 -9.70
N ARG A 341 -25.54 3.14 -9.32
CA ARG A 341 -24.34 3.97 -9.16
C ARG A 341 -23.98 4.66 -10.48
N ASP A 342 -23.94 3.90 -11.57
CA ASP A 342 -23.50 4.40 -12.87
C ASP A 342 -24.47 5.42 -13.46
N MET A 343 -25.76 5.33 -13.14
CA MET A 343 -26.74 6.36 -13.46
C MET A 343 -26.45 7.64 -12.68
N THR A 344 -26.26 7.55 -11.37
CA THR A 344 -25.92 8.71 -10.52
C THR A 344 -24.64 9.38 -10.99
N LEU A 345 -23.57 8.61 -11.27
CA LEU A 345 -22.30 9.16 -11.76
C LEU A 345 -22.48 9.95 -13.05
N ARG A 346 -23.31 9.44 -13.99
CA ARG A 346 -23.62 10.14 -15.24
C ARG A 346 -24.39 11.43 -15.01
N GLU A 347 -25.38 11.42 -14.12
CA GLU A 347 -26.21 12.59 -13.79
C GLU A 347 -25.38 13.73 -13.21
N ILE A 348 -24.41 13.43 -12.35
CA ILE A 348 -23.56 14.44 -11.71
C ILE A 348 -22.26 14.71 -12.49
N GLY A 349 -22.05 14.07 -13.65
CA GLY A 349 -20.87 14.27 -14.49
C GLY A 349 -19.56 13.74 -13.87
N LEU A 350 -19.65 12.78 -12.94
CA LEU A 350 -18.48 12.22 -12.27
C LEU A 350 -18.02 10.93 -12.96
N SER A 351 -16.75 10.83 -13.29
CA SER A 351 -16.18 9.58 -13.82
C SER A 351 -16.06 8.51 -12.71
N THR A 352 -16.05 7.23 -13.08
CA THR A 352 -15.76 6.13 -12.12
C THR A 352 -14.43 6.33 -11.44
N ARG A 353 -13.44 6.87 -12.15
CA ARG A 353 -12.11 7.18 -11.57
C ARG A 353 -12.19 8.22 -10.46
N ASP A 354 -12.90 9.31 -10.71
CA ASP A 354 -13.04 10.37 -9.71
C ASP A 354 -13.89 9.90 -8.53
N TYR A 355 -14.94 9.10 -8.80
CA TYR A 355 -15.70 8.44 -7.74
C TYR A 355 -14.82 7.57 -6.84
N MET A 356 -13.96 6.73 -7.41
CA MET A 356 -13.03 5.89 -6.65
C MET A 356 -12.04 6.73 -5.85
N ARG A 357 -11.54 7.83 -6.40
CA ARG A 357 -10.66 8.76 -5.69
C ARG A 357 -11.37 9.39 -4.48
N HIS A 358 -12.60 9.86 -4.65
CA HIS A 358 -13.40 10.38 -3.54
C HIS A 358 -13.68 9.33 -2.48
N LYS A 359 -13.97 8.10 -2.87
CA LYS A 359 -14.16 6.97 -1.93
C LYS A 359 -12.89 6.68 -1.16
N HIS A 360 -11.73 6.71 -1.82
CA HIS A 360 -10.44 6.53 -1.19
C HIS A 360 -10.17 7.64 -0.16
N ASN A 361 -10.33 8.90 -0.54
CA ASN A 361 -10.16 10.02 0.37
C ASN A 361 -11.11 9.94 1.58
N LEU A 362 -12.38 9.57 1.35
CA LEU A 362 -13.32 9.33 2.44
C LEU A 362 -12.86 8.21 3.36
N SER A 363 -12.32 7.13 2.81
CA SER A 363 -11.83 6.00 3.59
C SER A 363 -10.65 6.40 4.48
N GLU A 364 -9.72 7.16 3.96
CA GLU A 364 -8.58 7.68 4.72
C GLU A 364 -9.04 8.61 5.86
N LEU A 365 -9.97 9.51 5.56
CA LEU A 365 -10.54 10.42 6.56
C LEU A 365 -11.21 9.64 7.72
N ILE A 366 -12.00 8.61 7.39
CA ILE A 366 -12.68 7.78 8.39
C ILE A 366 -11.65 7.01 9.22
N MET A 367 -10.68 6.38 8.57
CA MET A 367 -9.64 5.60 9.22
C MET A 367 -8.78 6.48 10.14
N LYS A 368 -8.41 7.67 9.68
CA LYS A 368 -7.68 8.64 10.50
C LYS A 368 -8.47 9.01 11.75
N LYS A 369 -9.77 9.33 11.64
CA LYS A 369 -10.61 9.66 12.79
C LYS A 369 -10.69 8.50 13.79
N ILE A 370 -10.91 7.26 13.31
CA ILE A 370 -10.98 6.08 14.17
C ILE A 370 -9.71 5.90 14.99
N PHE A 371 -8.55 6.00 14.34
CA PHE A 371 -7.27 5.76 15.00
C PHE A 371 -6.79 6.94 15.86
N ASP A 372 -7.09 8.19 15.50
CA ASP A 372 -6.78 9.36 16.34
C ASP A 372 -7.59 9.35 17.63
N GLU A 373 -8.84 8.89 17.60
CA GLU A 373 -9.70 8.82 18.78
C GLU A 373 -9.34 7.62 19.68
N SER A 374 -8.97 6.47 19.10
CA SER A 374 -8.53 5.31 19.88
C SER A 374 -7.17 5.51 20.55
N GLY A 375 -6.27 6.30 19.96
CA GLY A 375 -4.98 6.65 20.57
C GLY A 375 -5.10 7.55 21.81
N ARG A 376 -6.23 8.23 22.00
CA ARG A 376 -6.52 9.03 23.22
C ARG A 376 -7.03 8.19 24.40
N ALA A 377 -7.57 7.03 24.14
CA ALA A 377 -8.10 6.14 25.19
C ALA A 377 -7.01 5.34 25.92
N GLU A 378 -5.82 5.19 25.36
CA GLU A 378 -4.69 4.49 25.99
C GLU A 378 -3.73 5.43 26.76
N SER A 379 -3.94 6.74 26.71
CA SER A 379 -3.11 7.77 27.38
C SER A 379 -3.81 8.47 28.55
N GLY A 380 -4.92 7.93 29.05
CA GLY A 380 -5.70 8.45 30.18
C GLY A 380 -5.60 7.52 31.42
#